data_ebf969bb87c73ca09a73b307e59f076c
#
_entry.id   ebf969bb87c73ca09a73b307e59f076c
#
_cell.length_a   1.000
_cell.length_b   1.000
_cell.length_c   1.000
_cell.angle_alpha   90.00
_cell.angle_beta   90.00
_cell.angle_gamma   90.00
#
_symmetry.space_group_name_H-M   'P 1'
#
loop_
_entity.id
_entity.type
_entity.pdbx_description
1 polymer ?
#
loop_
_entity_poly.entity_id
_entity_poly.type
_entity_poly.pdbx_seq_one_letter_code
_entity_poly.pdbx_strand_id
1 'polypeptide(L)' 'MEKKLLKRAIDKLSPREKNIIELRYGLTPGGREYTQKEVADQMNISQSYISRLEKKIMKRLKKEITRYE' A
#
# COMPACT_ATOMS: atom_id res chain seq x y z
N MET A 1 12.36 6.93 -8.65
CA MET A 1 11.80 5.56 -8.72
C MET A 1 10.92 5.41 -9.94
N GLU A 2 11.14 4.38 -10.71
CA GLU A 2 10.31 4.13 -11.89
C GLU A 2 8.95 3.57 -11.49
N LYS A 3 7.91 4.06 -12.16
CA LYS A 3 6.54 3.59 -11.92
C LYS A 3 6.38 2.09 -12.15
N LYS A 4 7.12 1.55 -13.10
CA LYS A 4 7.07 0.12 -13.43
C LYS A 4 7.55 -0.75 -12.27
N LEU A 5 8.63 -0.34 -11.60
CA LEU A 5 9.16 -1.10 -10.46
C LEU A 5 8.20 -1.04 -9.28
N LEU A 6 7.61 0.13 -9.04
CA LEU A 6 6.63 0.28 -7.97
C LEU A 6 5.39 -0.59 -8.22
N LYS A 7 4.87 -0.54 -9.43
CA LYS A 7 3.70 -1.34 -9.80
C LYS A 7 3.98 -2.83 -9.66
N ARG A 8 5.16 -3.27 -10.09
CA ARG A 8 5.57 -4.67 -9.99
C ARG A 8 5.63 -5.13 -8.54
N ALA A 9 6.20 -4.30 -7.68
CA ALA A 9 6.28 -4.60 -6.25
C ALA A 9 4.89 -4.67 -5.62
N ILE A 10 4.01 -3.75 -5.97
CA ILE A 10 2.64 -3.73 -5.48
C ILE A 10 1.86 -4.95 -5.94
N ASP A 11 2.07 -5.38 -7.17
CA ASP A 11 1.37 -6.56 -7.73
C ASP A 11 1.73 -7.85 -7.01
N LYS A 12 2.85 -7.88 -6.30
CA LYS A 12 3.25 -9.04 -5.49
C LYS A 12 2.61 -9.08 -4.12
N LEU A 13 1.93 -8.02 -3.73
CA LEU A 13 1.24 -7.98 -2.44
C LEU A 13 -0.06 -8.79 -2.49
N SER A 14 -0.53 -9.20 -1.30
CA SER A 14 -1.85 -9.83 -1.21
C SER A 14 -2.93 -8.82 -1.63
N PRO A 15 -4.13 -9.27 -2.02
CA PRO A 15 -5.20 -8.35 -2.39
C PRO A 15 -5.51 -7.30 -1.32
N ARG A 16 -5.50 -7.70 -0.04
CA ARG A 16 -5.76 -6.78 1.06
C ARG A 16 -4.65 -5.72 1.17
N GLU A 17 -3.40 -6.16 1.14
CA GLU A 17 -2.26 -5.25 1.23
C GLU A 17 -2.23 -4.28 0.06
N LYS A 18 -2.49 -4.80 -1.14
CA LYS A 18 -2.54 -3.98 -2.35
C LYS A 18 -3.62 -2.91 -2.25
N ASN A 19 -4.80 -3.29 -1.78
CA ASN A 19 -5.91 -2.36 -1.61
C ASN A 19 -5.57 -1.23 -0.64
N ILE A 20 -4.93 -1.57 0.48
CA ILE A 20 -4.51 -0.58 1.47
C ILE A 20 -3.55 0.44 0.86
N ILE A 21 -2.54 -0.04 0.17
CA ILE A 21 -1.54 0.84 -0.45
C ILE A 21 -2.15 1.70 -1.55
N GLU A 22 -3.01 1.13 -2.38
CA GLU A 22 -3.66 1.88 -3.43
C GLU A 22 -4.53 3.01 -2.87
N LEU A 23 -5.25 2.77 -1.80
CA LEU A 23 -6.07 3.79 -1.15
C LEU A 23 -5.23 4.86 -0.47
N ARG A 24 -4.15 4.44 0.21
CA ARG A 24 -3.30 5.38 0.95
C ARG A 24 -2.53 6.33 0.04
N TYR A 25 -2.11 5.89 -1.13
CA TYR A 25 -1.26 6.66 -2.02
C TYR A 25 -1.94 7.11 -3.31
N GLY A 26 -3.26 7.00 -3.36
CA GLY A 26 -4.03 7.51 -4.49
C GLY A 26 -3.76 6.80 -5.80
N LEU A 27 -3.52 5.50 -5.76
CA LEU A 27 -3.22 4.70 -6.96
C LEU A 27 -4.47 4.16 -7.63
N THR A 28 -5.65 4.50 -7.11
CA THR A 28 -6.93 4.14 -7.70
C THR A 28 -7.35 5.17 -8.74
N PRO A 29 -8.31 4.82 -9.62
CA PRO A 29 -8.89 5.82 -10.52
C PRO A 29 -9.44 7.00 -9.72
N GLY A 30 -9.12 8.21 -10.12
CA GLY A 30 -9.47 9.41 -9.38
C GLY A 30 -8.34 9.94 -8.49
N GLY A 31 -7.39 9.10 -8.11
CA GLY A 31 -6.17 9.52 -7.43
C GLY A 31 -6.32 10.07 -6.01
N ARG A 32 -7.45 9.79 -5.34
CA ARG A 32 -7.67 10.28 -3.99
C ARG A 32 -6.81 9.52 -2.99
N GLU A 33 -6.11 10.26 -2.12
CA GLU A 33 -5.35 9.69 -1.02
C GLU A 33 -6.22 9.66 0.23
N TYR A 34 -6.31 8.47 0.84
CA TYR A 34 -7.10 8.27 2.05
C TYR A 34 -6.19 8.24 3.28
N THR A 35 -6.71 8.71 4.42
CA THR A 35 -5.97 8.60 5.68
C THR A 35 -6.04 7.17 6.19
N GLN A 36 -5.15 6.83 7.14
CA GLN A 36 -5.19 5.51 7.78
C GLN A 36 -6.56 5.24 8.42
N LYS A 37 -7.13 6.27 9.05
CA LYS A 37 -8.43 6.14 9.68
C LYS A 37 -9.52 5.84 8.66
N GLU A 38 -9.50 6.55 7.53
CA GLU A 38 -10.48 6.32 6.47
C GLU A 38 -10.37 4.92 5.89
N VAL A 39 -9.15 4.44 5.67
CA VAL A 39 -8.94 3.07 5.17
C VAL A 39 -9.42 2.06 6.19
N ALA A 40 -9.11 2.26 7.47
CA ALA A 40 -9.54 1.38 8.54
C ALA A 40 -11.06 1.31 8.60
N ASP A 41 -11.74 2.45 8.50
CA ASP A 41 -13.19 2.51 8.52
C ASP A 41 -13.80 1.77 7.31
N GLN A 42 -13.24 1.95 6.13
CA GLN A 42 -13.71 1.27 4.92
C GLN A 42 -13.56 -0.24 5.00
N MET A 43 -12.48 -0.70 5.60
CA MET A 43 -12.17 -2.13 5.69
C MET A 43 -12.69 -2.78 6.97
N ASN A 44 -13.32 -1.97 7.84
CA ASN A 44 -13.89 -2.43 9.10
C ASN A 44 -12.83 -3.10 10.00
N ILE A 45 -11.66 -2.48 10.09
CA ILE A 45 -10.56 -2.93 10.96
C ILE A 45 -10.01 -1.72 11.72
N SER A 46 -9.17 -1.97 12.72
CA SER A 46 -8.64 -0.89 13.55
C SER A 46 -7.56 -0.08 12.82
N GLN A 47 -7.45 1.20 13.15
CA GLN A 47 -6.41 2.05 12.60
C GLN A 47 -5.02 1.57 13.03
N SER A 48 -4.90 1.06 14.26
CA SER A 48 -3.63 0.51 14.74
C SER A 48 -3.16 -0.66 13.88
N TYR A 49 -4.08 -1.51 13.47
CA TYR A 49 -3.77 -2.61 12.59
C TYR A 49 -3.31 -2.13 11.21
N ILE A 50 -4.01 -1.12 10.66
CA ILE A 50 -3.62 -0.51 9.38
C ILE A 50 -2.20 0.07 9.48
N SER A 51 -1.91 0.77 10.58
CA SER A 51 -0.59 1.37 10.78
C SER A 51 0.52 0.31 10.78
N ARG A 52 0.32 -0.78 11.51
CA ARG A 52 1.31 -1.87 11.56
C ARG A 52 1.46 -2.56 10.21
N LEU A 53 0.32 -2.79 9.54
CA LEU A 53 0.31 -3.46 8.25
C LEU A 53 1.00 -2.59 7.19
N GLU A 54 0.75 -1.29 7.20
CA GLU A 54 1.37 -0.35 6.28
C GLU A 54 2.90 -0.34 6.42
N LYS A 55 3.40 -0.34 7.66
CA LYS A 55 4.84 -0.41 7.90
C LYS A 55 5.45 -1.69 7.34
N LYS A 56 4.77 -2.81 7.54
CA LYS A 56 5.20 -4.10 7.01
C LYS A 56 5.22 -4.10 5.48
N ILE A 57 4.18 -3.55 4.87
CA ILE A 57 4.06 -3.45 3.42
C ILE A 57 5.18 -2.59 2.85
N MET A 58 5.40 -1.41 3.43
CA MET A 58 6.45 -0.51 2.96
C MET A 58 7.83 -1.14 3.04
N LYS A 59 8.07 -1.93 4.07
CA LYS A 59 9.33 -2.66 4.22
C LYS A 59 9.51 -3.67 3.08
N ARG A 60 8.44 -4.39 2.74
CA ARG A 60 8.48 -5.35 1.63
C ARG A 60 8.67 -4.65 0.29
N LEU A 61 7.97 -3.54 0.06
CA LEU A 61 8.11 -2.77 -1.17
C LEU A 61 9.52 -2.26 -1.36
N LYS A 62 10.10 -1.72 -0.31
CA LYS A 62 11.46 -1.21 -0.35
C LYS A 62 12.45 -2.34 -0.70
N LYS A 63 12.27 -3.50 -0.10
CA LYS A 63 13.13 -4.65 -0.36
C LYS A 63 13.01 -5.12 -1.82
N GLU A 64 11.79 -5.18 -2.35
CA GLU A 64 11.55 -5.59 -3.74
C GLU A 64 12.16 -4.60 -4.73
N ILE A 65 11.99 -3.31 -4.48
CA ILE A 65 12.53 -2.27 -5.35
C ILE A 65 14.06 -2.30 -5.36
N THR A 66 14.66 -2.48 -4.19
CA THR A 66 16.12 -2.54 -4.04
C THR A 66 16.74 -3.68 -4.85
N ARG A 67 16.00 -4.79 -5.04
CA ARG A 67 16.49 -5.92 -5.83
C ARG A 67 16.75 -5.58 -7.29
N TYR A 68 16.12 -4.52 -7.79
CA TYR A 68 16.25 -4.14 -9.21
C TYR A 68 17.21 -2.97 -9.41
N GLU A 69 17.81 -2.48 -8.36
CA GLU A 69 18.83 -1.44 -8.43
C GLU A 69 20.21 -2.09 -8.55
#